data_a9e43be9e2fec892c659810f3e649027
#
_entry.id   a9e43be9e2fec892c659810f3e649027
#
_cell.length_a   1.000
_cell.length_b   1.000
_cell.length_c   1.000
_cell.angle_alpha   90.00
_cell.angle_beta   90.00
_cell.angle_gamma   90.00
#
_symmetry.space_group_name_H-M   'P 1'
#
loop_
_entity.id
_entity.type
_entity.pdbx_description
1 polymer ?
#
loop_
_entity_poly.entity_id
_entity_poly.type
_entity_poly.pdbx_seq_one_letter_code
_entity_poly.pdbx_strand_id
1 'polypeptide(L)'
;MSDQITIGVLALQGDYDAHRQTLSLLGVRSVLVRKPEELDDIDGLVIPGGESSTFLKFLDREGFLAKLRDFVSQKPAFGTCAGAILLAKEVRNPTQESLGILDIAIQRNAYGRQIDSSIMTGPTKLDGPPLEMVFIRAPRIERTGAGVEVLAEREQHPVLVRQGKILAATFHPELSSDTRVHELFVNMVREQEKPRVQVTR
;
A
#
# COMPACT_ATOMS: atom_id res chain seq x y z
N MET A 1 -28.52 2.75 7.65
CA MET A 1 -27.38 3.62 7.99
C MET A 1 -26.24 3.13 7.09
N SER A 2 -25.69 3.97 6.22
CA SER A 2 -24.56 3.58 5.36
C SER A 2 -23.38 3.29 6.29
N ASP A 3 -22.87 2.06 6.27
CA ASP A 3 -21.63 1.68 6.98
C ASP A 3 -20.49 2.50 6.40
N GLN A 4 -20.22 3.62 7.06
CA GLN A 4 -19.21 4.57 6.62
C GLN A 4 -17.85 4.05 7.09
N ILE A 5 -17.13 3.34 6.19
CA ILE A 5 -15.78 2.87 6.47
C ILE A 5 -14.85 4.02 6.85
N THR A 6 -13.89 3.74 7.73
CA THR A 6 -12.83 4.67 8.13
C THR A 6 -11.49 4.08 7.72
N ILE A 7 -10.75 4.80 6.87
CA ILE A 7 -9.41 4.41 6.43
C ILE A 7 -8.36 5.21 7.20
N GLY A 8 -7.48 4.50 7.90
CA GLY A 8 -6.29 5.09 8.50
C GLY A 8 -5.22 5.40 7.45
N VAL A 9 -4.48 6.49 7.63
CA VAL A 9 -3.28 6.78 6.87
C VAL A 9 -2.13 6.90 7.86
N LEU A 10 -1.12 6.04 7.74
CA LEU A 10 0.03 6.02 8.64
C LEU A 10 0.83 7.32 8.48
N ALA A 11 0.84 8.17 9.52
CA ALA A 11 1.35 9.53 9.47
C ALA A 11 2.60 9.72 10.32
N LEU A 12 3.56 8.79 10.18
CA LEU A 12 4.88 8.87 10.83
C LEU A 12 5.88 9.64 9.97
N GLN A 13 5.75 9.53 8.65
CA GLN A 13 6.52 10.28 7.64
C GLN A 13 5.90 10.09 6.24
N GLY A 14 6.41 10.83 5.23
CA GLY A 14 6.01 10.70 3.81
C GLY A 14 4.74 11.48 3.45
N ASP A 15 4.21 11.22 2.26
CA ASP A 15 3.12 12.00 1.68
C ASP A 15 1.72 11.53 2.14
N TYR A 16 1.53 11.37 3.45
CA TYR A 16 0.26 10.94 4.02
C TYR A 16 -0.91 11.92 3.73
N ASP A 17 -0.62 13.22 3.59
CA ASP A 17 -1.67 14.21 3.28
C ASP A 17 -2.17 14.07 1.84
N ALA A 18 -1.33 13.72 0.87
CA ALA A 18 -1.76 13.46 -0.51
C ALA A 18 -2.71 12.25 -0.58
N HIS A 19 -2.42 11.17 0.14
CA HIS A 19 -3.34 10.04 0.27
C HIS A 19 -4.69 10.43 0.89
N ARG A 20 -4.68 11.27 1.94
CA ARG A 20 -5.92 11.78 2.54
C ARG A 20 -6.76 12.61 1.57
N GLN A 21 -6.11 13.45 0.77
CA GLN A 21 -6.79 14.25 -0.26
C GLN A 21 -7.47 13.33 -1.29
N THR A 22 -6.77 12.31 -1.79
CA THR A 22 -7.36 11.35 -2.73
C THR A 22 -8.55 10.59 -2.11
N LEU A 23 -8.42 10.11 -0.86
CA LEU A 23 -9.52 9.45 -0.14
C LEU A 23 -10.71 10.40 0.06
N SER A 24 -10.47 11.69 0.32
CA SER A 24 -11.51 12.70 0.43
C SER A 24 -12.26 12.94 -0.88
N LEU A 25 -11.54 12.95 -2.03
CA LEU A 25 -12.16 13.02 -3.36
C LEU A 25 -13.09 11.83 -3.63
N LEU A 26 -12.78 10.66 -3.07
CA LEU A 26 -13.60 9.45 -3.14
C LEU A 26 -14.75 9.41 -2.10
N GLY A 27 -14.93 10.48 -1.32
CA GLY A 27 -15.96 10.57 -0.30
C GLY A 27 -15.74 9.62 0.90
N VAL A 28 -14.50 9.21 1.15
CA VAL A 28 -14.15 8.27 2.22
C VAL A 28 -13.59 9.01 3.43
N ARG A 29 -14.09 8.66 4.62
CA ARG A 29 -13.54 9.16 5.88
C ARG A 29 -12.11 8.63 6.07
N SER A 30 -11.15 9.52 6.29
CA SER A 30 -9.78 9.15 6.62
C SER A 30 -9.29 9.80 7.91
N VAL A 31 -8.46 9.07 8.66
CA VAL A 31 -7.82 9.52 9.91
C VAL A 31 -6.32 9.30 9.83
N LEU A 32 -5.55 10.16 10.49
CA LEU A 32 -4.11 9.98 10.60
C LEU A 32 -3.80 9.01 11.75
N VAL A 33 -2.96 8.02 11.48
CA VAL A 33 -2.49 7.04 12.46
C VAL A 33 -1.05 7.36 12.82
N ARG A 34 -0.82 7.72 14.08
CA ARG A 34 0.50 8.07 14.64
C ARG A 34 0.88 7.23 15.84
N LYS A 35 -0.11 6.52 16.42
CA LYS A 35 0.05 5.69 17.60
C LYS A 35 -0.58 4.32 17.38
N PRO A 36 -0.06 3.27 18.02
CA PRO A 36 -0.56 1.91 17.80
C PRO A 36 -2.04 1.73 18.17
N GLU A 37 -2.55 2.39 19.19
CA GLU A 37 -3.94 2.30 19.62
C GLU A 37 -4.94 2.82 18.58
N GLU A 38 -4.54 3.75 17.73
CA GLU A 38 -5.38 4.32 16.66
C GLU A 38 -5.70 3.31 15.54
N LEU A 39 -4.99 2.16 15.50
CA LEU A 39 -5.30 1.06 14.59
C LEU A 39 -6.61 0.33 14.94
N ASP A 40 -7.09 0.43 16.18
CA ASP A 40 -8.29 -0.29 16.62
C ASP A 40 -9.56 0.29 15.97
N ASP A 41 -9.58 1.57 15.65
CA ASP A 41 -10.75 2.33 15.19
C ASP A 41 -10.84 2.50 13.66
N ILE A 42 -10.08 1.72 12.89
CA ILE A 42 -10.06 1.82 11.42
C ILE A 42 -10.34 0.49 10.74
N ASP A 43 -10.88 0.55 9.53
CA ASP A 43 -11.30 -0.62 8.73
C ASP A 43 -10.26 -1.04 7.71
N GLY A 44 -9.36 -0.14 7.34
CA GLY A 44 -8.23 -0.36 6.44
C GLY A 44 -7.13 0.67 6.66
N LEU A 45 -5.91 0.37 6.21
CA LEU A 45 -4.74 1.23 6.43
C LEU A 45 -3.98 1.51 5.13
N VAL A 46 -3.70 2.78 4.86
CA VAL A 46 -2.71 3.20 3.87
C VAL A 46 -1.36 3.42 4.55
N ILE A 47 -0.31 2.83 4.00
CA ILE A 47 1.09 3.00 4.41
C ILE A 47 1.80 3.78 3.30
N PRO A 48 2.03 5.09 3.49
CA PRO A 48 2.58 5.97 2.45
C PRO A 48 4.01 5.63 2.04
N GLY A 49 4.46 6.25 0.95
CA GLY A 49 5.85 6.37 0.59
C GLY A 49 6.67 7.15 1.62
N GLY A 50 7.99 7.19 1.40
CA GLY A 50 8.94 7.87 2.27
C GLY A 50 10.25 7.10 2.35
N GLU A 51 11.00 7.25 3.45
CA GLU A 51 12.24 6.51 3.68
C GLU A 51 11.98 5.29 4.59
N SER A 52 12.12 4.07 4.04
CA SER A 52 11.68 2.84 4.71
C SER A 52 12.45 2.51 6.01
N SER A 53 13.72 2.84 6.11
CA SER A 53 14.48 2.65 7.36
C SER A 53 14.09 3.64 8.45
N THR A 54 13.62 4.81 8.08
CA THR A 54 13.05 5.79 9.02
C THR A 54 11.68 5.31 9.55
N PHE A 55 10.85 4.70 8.70
CA PHE A 55 9.61 4.05 9.15
C PHE A 55 9.89 3.04 10.26
N LEU A 56 10.84 2.13 10.06
CA LEU A 56 11.17 1.10 11.06
C LEU A 56 11.61 1.70 12.39
N LYS A 57 12.42 2.76 12.38
CA LYS A 57 12.84 3.44 13.62
C LYS A 57 11.66 4.04 14.40
N PHE A 58 10.62 4.52 13.72
CA PHE A 58 9.42 5.00 14.38
C PHE A 58 8.52 3.85 14.86
N LEU A 59 8.40 2.79 14.06
CA LEU A 59 7.58 1.62 14.38
C LEU A 59 8.18 0.75 15.50
N ASP A 60 9.49 0.80 15.72
CA ASP A 60 10.16 0.07 16.82
C ASP A 60 9.81 0.62 18.21
N ARG A 61 9.11 1.76 18.26
CA ARG A 61 8.68 2.38 19.51
C ARG A 61 7.34 1.79 19.97
N GLU A 62 7.22 1.57 21.27
CA GLU A 62 5.95 1.26 21.95
C GLU A 62 5.18 0.04 21.40
N GLY A 63 5.89 -0.91 20.76
CA GLY A 63 5.25 -2.12 20.21
C GLY A 63 4.42 -1.86 18.93
N PHE A 64 4.59 -0.71 18.29
CA PHE A 64 3.81 -0.33 17.11
C PHE A 64 4.00 -1.33 15.97
N LEU A 65 5.22 -1.81 15.72
CA LEU A 65 5.49 -2.77 14.65
C LEU A 65 4.71 -4.08 14.84
N ALA A 66 4.65 -4.59 16.08
CA ALA A 66 3.89 -5.81 16.38
C ALA A 66 2.38 -5.60 16.13
N LYS A 67 1.81 -4.50 16.65
CA LYS A 67 0.39 -4.19 16.46
C LYS A 67 0.05 -3.92 14.98
N LEU A 68 0.94 -3.28 14.25
CA LEU A 68 0.78 -3.08 12.80
C LEU A 68 0.80 -4.41 12.04
N ARG A 69 1.70 -5.34 12.41
CA ARG A 69 1.74 -6.70 11.83
C ARG A 69 0.43 -7.44 12.08
N ASP A 70 -0.10 -7.39 13.30
CA ASP A 70 -1.38 -8.00 13.65
C ASP A 70 -2.52 -7.38 12.84
N PHE A 71 -2.55 -6.05 12.72
CA PHE A 71 -3.55 -5.33 11.93
C PHE A 71 -3.57 -5.78 10.47
N VAL A 72 -2.43 -5.73 9.76
CA VAL A 72 -2.35 -6.07 8.33
C VAL A 72 -2.56 -7.56 8.06
N SER A 73 -2.40 -8.42 9.07
CA SER A 73 -2.77 -9.84 8.98
C SER A 73 -4.28 -10.06 8.95
N GLN A 74 -5.06 -9.11 9.46
CA GLN A 74 -6.51 -9.24 9.66
C GLN A 74 -7.33 -8.28 8.79
N LYS A 75 -6.86 -7.06 8.57
CA LYS A 75 -7.55 -5.98 7.86
C LYS A 75 -6.82 -5.56 6.57
N PRO A 76 -7.53 -4.93 5.61
CA PRO A 76 -6.92 -4.46 4.38
C PRO A 76 -5.82 -3.43 4.62
N ALA A 77 -4.74 -3.57 3.84
CA ALA A 77 -3.66 -2.59 3.83
C ALA A 77 -3.19 -2.29 2.41
N PHE A 78 -2.82 -1.03 2.19
CA PHE A 78 -2.27 -0.54 0.94
C PHE A 78 -0.95 0.18 1.19
N GLY A 79 0.14 -0.33 0.61
CA GLY A 79 1.47 0.27 0.72
C GLY A 79 1.93 0.89 -0.58
N THR A 80 2.43 2.14 -0.54
CA THR A 80 3.07 2.80 -1.69
C THR A 80 4.56 3.01 -1.45
N CYS A 81 5.39 2.78 -2.45
CA CYS A 81 6.84 2.96 -2.41
C CYS A 81 7.47 2.32 -1.15
N ALA A 82 7.83 3.11 -0.12
CA ALA A 82 8.35 2.59 1.16
C ALA A 82 7.33 1.73 1.91
N GLY A 83 6.04 2.02 1.79
CA GLY A 83 4.96 1.18 2.32
C GLY A 83 4.92 -0.20 1.69
N ALA A 84 5.17 -0.31 0.37
CA ALA A 84 5.30 -1.60 -0.31
C ALA A 84 6.53 -2.39 0.20
N ILE A 85 7.64 -1.71 0.48
CA ILE A 85 8.83 -2.32 1.09
C ILE A 85 8.49 -2.88 2.48
N LEU A 86 7.75 -2.13 3.29
CA LEU A 86 7.37 -2.55 4.64
C LEU A 86 6.45 -3.78 4.64
N LEU A 87 5.57 -3.93 3.64
CA LEU A 87 4.65 -5.07 3.50
C LEU A 87 5.34 -6.33 2.97
N ALA A 88 6.43 -6.21 2.23
CA ALA A 88 7.09 -7.29 1.52
C ALA A 88 7.61 -8.39 2.45
N LYS A 89 7.60 -9.64 1.96
CA LYS A 89 8.17 -10.80 2.67
C LYS A 89 9.69 -10.80 2.67
N GLU A 90 10.29 -10.32 1.60
CA GLU A 90 11.74 -10.25 1.44
C GLU A 90 12.17 -8.88 0.92
N VAL A 91 13.07 -8.22 1.64
CA VAL A 91 13.62 -6.91 1.27
C VAL A 91 15.11 -7.03 1.01
N ARG A 92 15.55 -6.54 -0.15
CA ARG A 92 16.93 -6.62 -0.62
C ARG A 92 17.54 -5.24 -0.85
N ASN A 93 18.86 -5.19 -0.79
CA ASN A 93 19.73 -4.11 -1.23
C ASN A 93 19.46 -2.73 -0.62
N PRO A 94 19.74 -2.55 0.71
CA PRO A 94 20.17 -3.57 1.67
C PRO A 94 18.97 -4.34 2.24
N THR A 95 19.26 -5.51 2.84
CA THR A 95 18.28 -6.28 3.63
C THR A 95 17.74 -5.43 4.78
N GLN A 96 16.45 -5.53 5.03
CA GLN A 96 15.73 -4.75 6.03
C GLN A 96 14.61 -5.59 6.62
N GLU A 97 14.29 -5.37 7.89
CA GLU A 97 13.09 -5.91 8.51
C GLU A 97 11.82 -5.36 7.83
N SER A 98 10.77 -6.18 7.81
CA SER A 98 9.48 -5.86 7.22
C SER A 98 8.35 -6.60 7.95
N LEU A 99 7.11 -6.33 7.57
CA LEU A 99 5.94 -7.02 8.13
C LEU A 99 5.80 -8.45 7.59
N GLY A 100 6.35 -8.74 6.40
CA GLY A 100 6.41 -10.09 5.86
C GLY A 100 5.08 -10.65 5.36
N ILE A 101 4.09 -9.82 5.11
CA ILE A 101 2.70 -10.23 4.80
C ILE A 101 2.48 -10.46 3.31
N LEU A 102 3.11 -9.67 2.45
CA LEU A 102 2.98 -9.75 1.00
C LEU A 102 4.10 -10.61 0.41
N ASP A 103 3.77 -11.73 -0.26
CA ASP A 103 4.76 -12.68 -0.80
C ASP A 103 5.47 -12.14 -2.06
N ILE A 104 6.23 -11.10 -1.87
CA ILE A 104 7.12 -10.50 -2.88
C ILE A 104 8.55 -10.41 -2.35
N ALA A 105 9.53 -10.45 -3.27
CA ALA A 105 10.88 -9.96 -3.01
C ALA A 105 11.03 -8.60 -3.66
N ILE A 106 11.44 -7.59 -2.88
CA ILE A 106 11.53 -6.20 -3.33
C ILE A 106 12.94 -5.65 -3.10
N GLN A 107 13.50 -5.01 -4.12
CA GLN A 107 14.81 -4.35 -4.07
C GLN A 107 14.62 -2.85 -3.83
N ARG A 108 15.25 -2.32 -2.76
CA ARG A 108 15.08 -0.93 -2.34
C ARG A 108 15.72 0.09 -3.29
N ASN A 109 16.96 -0.06 -3.65
CA ASN A 109 17.73 0.91 -4.44
C ASN A 109 17.92 0.40 -5.87
N ALA A 110 16.85 0.06 -6.55
CA ALA A 110 16.90 -0.64 -7.83
C ALA A 110 17.47 0.18 -8.99
N TYR A 111 17.34 1.51 -8.94
CA TYR A 111 17.68 2.41 -10.05
C TYR A 111 18.97 3.23 -9.82
N GLY A 112 19.83 2.81 -8.88
CA GLY A 112 21.12 3.44 -8.63
C GLY A 112 21.04 4.81 -7.95
N ARG A 113 22.11 5.63 -8.17
CA ARG A 113 22.21 6.99 -7.59
C ARG A 113 21.50 8.07 -8.42
N GLN A 114 21.01 7.74 -9.59
CA GLN A 114 20.26 8.69 -10.42
C GLN A 114 18.87 8.89 -9.81
N ILE A 115 18.47 10.14 -9.72
CA ILE A 115 17.14 10.55 -9.28
C ILE A 115 16.20 10.30 -10.49
N ASP A 116 15.84 9.05 -10.71
CA ASP A 116 14.86 8.71 -11.72
C ASP A 116 13.45 8.93 -11.15
N SER A 117 13.04 10.19 -11.18
CA SER A 117 11.63 10.55 -11.09
C SER A 117 11.07 10.55 -12.51
N SER A 118 10.03 9.77 -12.74
CA SER A 118 9.36 9.68 -14.03
C SER A 118 7.86 9.58 -13.87
N ILE A 119 7.13 10.24 -14.75
CA ILE A 119 5.69 10.02 -14.91
C ILE A 119 5.54 9.20 -16.17
N MET A 120 4.86 8.08 -16.11
CA MET A 120 4.59 7.24 -17.25
C MET A 120 3.14 6.76 -17.23
N THR A 121 2.66 6.44 -18.42
CA THR A 121 1.36 5.82 -18.62
C THR A 121 1.58 4.42 -19.17
N GLY A 122 0.96 3.43 -18.54
CA GLY A 122 1.16 2.02 -18.91
C GLY A 122 -0.09 1.17 -18.76
N PRO A 123 -0.09 -0.03 -19.35
CA PRO A 123 -1.21 -0.95 -19.27
C PRO A 123 -1.43 -1.42 -17.83
N THR A 124 -2.68 -1.66 -17.48
CA THR A 124 -3.12 -2.15 -16.18
C THR A 124 -4.30 -3.10 -16.36
N LYS A 125 -4.53 -3.98 -15.37
CA LYS A 125 -5.76 -4.78 -15.29
C LYS A 125 -6.93 -4.02 -14.66
N LEU A 126 -6.72 -2.78 -14.21
CA LEU A 126 -7.82 -1.94 -13.76
C LEU A 126 -8.63 -1.47 -14.97
N ASP A 127 -9.94 -1.42 -14.81
CA ASP A 127 -10.82 -0.93 -15.88
C ASP A 127 -10.49 0.51 -16.27
N GLY A 128 -10.62 0.82 -17.56
CA GLY A 128 -10.40 2.15 -18.11
C GLY A 128 -9.11 2.30 -18.93
N PRO A 129 -8.63 3.54 -19.13
CA PRO A 129 -7.44 3.82 -19.93
C PRO A 129 -6.15 3.32 -19.26
N PRO A 130 -5.00 3.35 -19.96
CA PRO A 130 -3.71 3.11 -19.34
C PRO A 130 -3.50 3.94 -18.07
N LEU A 131 -2.89 3.34 -17.05
CA LEU A 131 -2.72 3.93 -15.72
C LEU A 131 -1.55 4.93 -15.73
N GLU A 132 -1.76 6.14 -15.20
CA GLU A 132 -0.68 7.07 -14.91
C GLU A 132 0.03 6.68 -13.62
N MET A 133 1.35 6.56 -13.68
CA MET A 133 2.20 6.10 -12.59
C MET A 133 3.35 7.08 -12.36
N VAL A 134 3.41 7.67 -11.17
CA VAL A 134 4.46 8.62 -10.75
C VAL A 134 5.51 7.86 -9.94
N PHE A 135 6.71 7.72 -10.49
CA PHE A 135 7.84 7.06 -9.84
C PHE A 135 8.80 8.08 -9.24
N ILE A 136 9.20 7.91 -7.99
CA ILE A 136 10.20 8.72 -7.30
C ILE A 136 11.12 7.76 -6.54
N ARG A 137 12.34 7.54 -7.04
CA ARG A 137 13.31 6.59 -6.46
C ARG A 137 12.67 5.26 -6.09
N ALA A 138 11.82 4.74 -6.96
CA ALA A 138 10.95 3.60 -6.70
C ALA A 138 11.74 2.33 -6.40
N PRO A 139 11.27 1.47 -5.50
CA PRO A 139 11.78 0.12 -5.37
C PRO A 139 11.33 -0.73 -6.56
N ARG A 140 11.96 -1.91 -6.74
CA ARG A 140 11.62 -2.86 -7.79
C ARG A 140 11.20 -4.19 -7.19
N ILE A 141 10.04 -4.70 -7.60
CA ILE A 141 9.62 -6.06 -7.30
C ILE A 141 10.37 -7.01 -8.23
N GLU A 142 11.16 -7.93 -7.66
CA GLU A 142 11.97 -8.89 -8.41
C GLU A 142 11.29 -10.27 -8.50
N ARG A 143 10.44 -10.60 -7.52
CA ARG A 143 9.72 -11.87 -7.46
C ARG A 143 8.34 -11.66 -6.85
N THR A 144 7.37 -12.35 -7.40
CA THR A 144 6.02 -12.51 -6.82
C THR A 144 5.78 -13.99 -6.50
N GLY A 145 5.15 -14.28 -5.36
CA GLY A 145 4.68 -15.62 -5.01
C GLY A 145 3.41 -16.03 -5.77
N ALA A 146 3.06 -17.32 -5.72
CA ALA A 146 1.95 -17.87 -6.49
C ALA A 146 0.57 -17.26 -6.18
N GLY A 147 0.37 -16.68 -4.99
CA GLY A 147 -0.89 -16.02 -4.60
C GLY A 147 -0.92 -14.51 -4.86
N VAL A 148 0.09 -13.96 -5.51
CA VAL A 148 0.19 -12.53 -5.82
C VAL A 148 -0.30 -12.27 -7.23
N GLU A 149 -1.34 -11.46 -7.35
CA GLU A 149 -1.86 -10.97 -8.63
C GLU A 149 -1.08 -9.71 -9.05
N VAL A 150 -0.56 -9.70 -10.28
CA VAL A 150 0.08 -8.54 -10.90
C VAL A 150 -0.99 -7.75 -11.65
N LEU A 151 -1.18 -6.48 -11.27
CA LEU A 151 -2.20 -5.57 -11.82
C LEU A 151 -1.61 -4.56 -12.81
N ALA A 152 -0.33 -4.20 -12.66
CA ALA A 152 0.41 -3.38 -13.62
C ALA A 152 1.90 -3.72 -13.59
N GLU A 153 2.56 -3.51 -14.74
CA GLU A 153 4.00 -3.74 -14.92
C GLU A 153 4.69 -2.54 -15.56
N ARG A 154 5.96 -2.37 -15.22
CA ARG A 154 6.91 -1.48 -15.91
C ARG A 154 8.12 -2.31 -16.31
N GLU A 155 8.48 -2.29 -17.62
CA GLU A 155 9.67 -2.99 -18.13
C GLU A 155 9.75 -4.46 -17.64
N GLN A 156 8.63 -5.18 -17.70
CA GLN A 156 8.46 -6.57 -17.25
C GLN A 156 8.61 -6.78 -15.71
N HIS A 157 8.69 -5.71 -14.93
CA HIS A 157 8.67 -5.78 -13.48
C HIS A 157 7.29 -5.38 -12.93
N PRO A 158 6.73 -6.16 -12.01
CA PRO A 158 5.49 -5.80 -11.32
C PRO A 158 5.63 -4.46 -10.59
N VAL A 159 4.67 -3.56 -10.77
CA VAL A 159 4.65 -2.26 -10.09
C VAL A 159 3.38 -2.02 -9.28
N LEU A 160 2.29 -2.74 -9.60
CA LEU A 160 1.05 -2.79 -8.80
C LEU A 160 0.68 -4.24 -8.61
N VAL A 161 0.58 -4.67 -7.36
CA VAL A 161 0.29 -6.07 -7.01
C VAL A 161 -0.74 -6.17 -5.89
N ARG A 162 -1.53 -7.25 -5.92
CA ARG A 162 -2.52 -7.58 -4.88
C ARG A 162 -2.31 -9.01 -4.39
N GLN A 163 -2.43 -9.22 -3.09
CA GLN A 163 -2.54 -10.56 -2.49
C GLN A 163 -3.63 -10.54 -1.41
N GLY A 164 -4.76 -11.16 -1.71
CA GLY A 164 -5.93 -11.12 -0.83
C GLY A 164 -6.35 -9.69 -0.51
N LYS A 165 -6.18 -9.28 0.72
CA LYS A 165 -6.53 -7.94 1.24
C LYS A 165 -5.36 -6.94 1.26
N ILE A 166 -4.19 -7.32 0.74
CA ILE A 166 -3.00 -6.47 0.67
C ILE A 166 -2.82 -5.97 -0.75
N LEU A 167 -2.70 -4.65 -0.90
CA LEU A 167 -2.39 -3.95 -2.14
C LEU A 167 -1.04 -3.25 -1.98
N ALA A 168 -0.19 -3.29 -3.01
CA ALA A 168 1.08 -2.59 -3.00
C ALA A 168 1.41 -1.99 -4.36
N ALA A 169 1.89 -0.74 -4.37
CA ALA A 169 2.40 -0.04 -5.53
C ALA A 169 3.85 0.39 -5.30
N THR A 170 4.72 0.21 -6.29
CA THR A 170 6.09 0.74 -6.21
C THR A 170 6.17 2.22 -6.58
N PHE A 171 5.11 2.77 -7.14
CA PHE A 171 4.94 4.17 -7.54
C PHE A 171 4.02 4.92 -6.54
N HIS A 172 3.78 6.20 -6.81
CA HIS A 172 3.02 7.13 -5.99
C HIS A 172 1.67 7.47 -6.65
N PRO A 173 0.61 6.66 -6.51
CA PRO A 173 -0.70 6.96 -7.11
C PRO A 173 -1.36 8.19 -6.47
N GLU A 174 -0.96 8.57 -5.26
CA GLU A 174 -1.42 9.77 -4.57
C GLU A 174 -0.96 11.08 -5.22
N LEU A 175 0.03 11.02 -6.11
CA LEU A 175 0.55 12.17 -6.85
C LEU A 175 -0.01 12.28 -8.28
N SER A 176 -0.93 11.39 -8.64
CA SER A 176 -1.67 11.40 -9.91
C SER A 176 -3.10 11.88 -9.70
N SER A 177 -3.72 12.39 -10.76
CA SER A 177 -5.17 12.61 -10.79
C SER A 177 -5.99 11.33 -10.99
N ASP A 178 -5.32 10.21 -11.30
CA ASP A 178 -5.95 8.91 -11.50
C ASP A 178 -6.23 8.22 -10.14
N THR A 179 -7.47 8.22 -9.71
CA THR A 179 -7.89 7.70 -8.39
C THR A 179 -8.11 6.19 -8.36
N ARG A 180 -8.04 5.47 -9.49
CA ARG A 180 -8.44 4.06 -9.60
C ARG A 180 -7.72 3.10 -8.66
N VAL A 181 -6.45 3.37 -8.33
CA VAL A 181 -5.71 2.53 -7.38
C VAL A 181 -6.28 2.70 -5.96
N HIS A 182 -6.61 3.93 -5.56
CA HIS A 182 -7.28 4.18 -4.27
C HIS A 182 -8.72 3.65 -4.27
N GLU A 183 -9.45 3.78 -5.37
CA GLU A 183 -10.79 3.19 -5.52
C GLU A 183 -10.77 1.67 -5.35
N LEU A 184 -9.79 0.99 -5.96
CA LEU A 184 -9.59 -0.44 -5.74
C LEU A 184 -9.41 -0.74 -4.25
N PHE A 185 -8.53 -0.01 -3.56
CA PHE A 185 -8.30 -0.22 -2.13
C PHE A 185 -9.56 0.05 -1.29
N VAL A 186 -10.27 1.14 -1.55
CA VAL A 186 -11.54 1.46 -0.88
C VAL A 186 -12.56 0.34 -1.06
N ASN A 187 -12.67 -0.22 -2.26
CA ASN A 187 -13.56 -1.33 -2.54
C ASN A 187 -13.14 -2.60 -1.77
N MET A 188 -11.84 -2.89 -1.67
CA MET A 188 -11.34 -4.01 -0.87
C MET A 188 -11.72 -3.87 0.62
N VAL A 189 -11.67 -2.65 1.18
CA VAL A 189 -12.11 -2.40 2.56
C VAL A 189 -13.61 -2.61 2.71
N ARG A 190 -14.42 -2.07 1.80
CA ARG A 190 -15.88 -2.24 1.81
C ARG A 190 -16.32 -3.70 1.67
N GLU A 191 -15.62 -4.48 0.87
CA GLU A 191 -15.91 -5.91 0.68
C GLU A 191 -15.66 -6.73 1.95
N GLN A 192 -14.67 -6.35 2.75
CA GLN A 192 -14.37 -7.04 4.00
C GLN A 192 -15.39 -6.76 5.11
N GLU A 193 -15.98 -5.57 5.12
CA GLU A 193 -17.00 -5.16 6.09
C GLU A 193 -18.40 -5.77 5.79
N LYS A 194 -18.62 -6.26 4.56
CA LYS A 194 -19.89 -6.95 4.25
C LYS A 194 -19.98 -8.26 5.02
N PRO A 195 -21.06 -8.53 5.78
CA PRO A 195 -21.26 -9.81 6.43
C PRO A 195 -21.19 -10.93 5.39
N ARG A 196 -20.35 -11.94 5.63
CA ARG A 196 -20.33 -13.15 4.79
C ARG A 196 -21.71 -13.80 4.87
N VAL A 197 -22.50 -13.68 3.83
CA VAL A 197 -23.75 -14.44 3.70
C VAL A 197 -23.35 -15.92 3.73
N GLN A 198 -23.64 -16.60 4.84
CA GLN A 198 -23.50 -18.05 4.92
C GLN A 198 -24.52 -18.64 3.95
N VAL A 199 -24.01 -19.14 2.80
CA VAL A 199 -24.80 -20.03 1.95
C VAL A 199 -24.90 -21.35 2.70
N THR A 200 -25.94 -21.51 3.47
CA THR A 200 -26.35 -22.82 4.01
C THR A 200 -26.76 -23.70 2.81
N ARG A 201 -25.99 -24.75 2.57
CA ARG A 201 -26.37 -25.85 1.68
C ARG A 201 -27.29 -26.81 2.41
#